data_420a7ca61355425c638895eab9b93dd3
#
_entry.id   420a7ca61355425c638895eab9b93dd3
#
_cell.length_a   1.000
_cell.length_b   1.000
_cell.length_c   1.000
_cell.angle_alpha   90.00
_cell.angle_beta   90.00
_cell.angle_gamma   90.00
#
_symmetry.space_group_name_H-M   'P 1'
#
loop_
_entity.id
_entity.type
_entity.pdbx_description
1 polymer ?
#
loop_
_entity_poly.entity_id
_entity_poly.type
_entity_poly.pdbx_seq_one_letter_code
_entity_poly.pdbx_strand_id
1 'polypeptide(L)'
;MTSKAKNGYTLIELLITITIIVGLSAISFPLGFSIRDKSRQAKCLSNLRQIGVGLQMYLGDHNDYLPELALGRSDKTSEEPVLETVLLGYVENEEVFHCPSDGVEFKKTGSSYNWNITQNGRKITDLSFFGNDNRPEAIPLVSDKEAWHDGKTNFLYADSSSSDKIRFVTEK
;
A
#
# COMPACT_ATOMS: atom_id res chain seq x y z
N MET A 1 9.48 12.43 65.85
CA MET A 1 8.53 12.26 64.73
C MET A 1 8.53 13.60 63.96
N THR A 2 9.29 13.68 62.85
CA THR A 2 9.38 14.89 62.04
C THR A 2 8.28 14.80 60.95
N SER A 3 7.28 15.65 61.06
CA SER A 3 6.24 15.83 60.09
C SER A 3 6.85 16.48 58.84
N LYS A 4 6.92 15.70 57.76
CA LYS A 4 7.34 16.14 56.42
C LYS A 4 6.23 17.03 55.84
N ALA A 5 6.45 18.33 55.73
CA ALA A 5 5.52 19.27 55.12
C ALA A 5 5.28 18.81 53.65
N LYS A 6 4.03 18.54 53.28
CA LYS A 6 3.64 18.30 51.89
C LYS A 6 3.58 19.68 51.20
N ASN A 7 4.53 19.91 50.29
CA ASN A 7 4.49 21.09 49.42
C ASN A 7 3.29 20.95 48.48
N GLY A 8 2.27 21.77 48.65
CA GLY A 8 1.13 21.86 47.71
C GLY A 8 1.52 22.75 46.53
N TYR A 9 1.02 22.42 45.35
CA TYR A 9 1.19 23.26 44.16
C TYR A 9 0.41 24.57 44.31
N THR A 10 1.01 25.66 43.85
CA THR A 10 0.34 26.93 43.78
C THR A 10 -0.61 27.00 42.57
N LEU A 11 -1.68 27.78 42.65
CA LEU A 11 -2.64 27.97 41.57
C LEU A 11 -1.97 28.52 40.31
N ILE A 12 -0.94 29.36 40.45
CA ILE A 12 -0.19 29.92 39.34
C ILE A 12 0.69 28.85 38.62
N GLU A 13 1.29 27.93 39.37
CA GLU A 13 2.05 26.81 38.77
C GLU A 13 1.15 25.92 37.94
N LEU A 14 -0.08 25.64 38.43
CA LEU A 14 -1.04 24.87 37.66
C LEU A 14 -1.46 25.61 36.39
N LEU A 15 -1.71 26.92 36.48
CA LEU A 15 -2.12 27.72 35.33
C LEU A 15 -1.03 27.77 34.24
N ILE A 16 0.23 27.92 34.63
CA ILE A 16 1.36 27.94 33.72
C ILE A 16 1.49 26.56 33.03
N THR A 17 1.39 25.47 33.79
CA THR A 17 1.53 24.12 33.20
C THR A 17 0.44 23.79 32.19
N ILE A 18 -0.82 24.13 32.49
CA ILE A 18 -1.92 23.88 31.53
C ILE A 18 -1.77 24.76 30.27
N THR A 19 -1.32 26.00 30.41
CA THR A 19 -1.08 26.92 29.28
C THR A 19 -0.01 26.35 28.33
N ILE A 20 1.08 25.83 28.87
CA ILE A 20 2.14 25.19 28.07
C ILE A 20 1.62 23.92 27.39
N ILE A 21 0.89 23.06 28.10
CA ILE A 21 0.33 21.83 27.53
C ILE A 21 -0.62 22.14 26.40
N VAL A 22 -1.54 23.09 26.57
CA VAL A 22 -2.48 23.51 25.52
C VAL A 22 -1.73 24.09 24.32
N GLY A 23 -0.74 24.92 24.53
CA GLY A 23 0.09 25.50 23.46
C GLY A 23 0.81 24.42 22.64
N LEU A 24 1.45 23.46 23.29
CA LEU A 24 2.13 22.36 22.61
C LEU A 24 1.15 21.42 21.88
N SER A 25 -0.01 21.15 22.48
CA SER A 25 -1.05 20.30 21.88
C SER A 25 -1.61 20.91 20.60
N ALA A 26 -1.79 22.23 20.53
CA ALA A 26 -2.32 22.92 19.37
C ALA A 26 -1.44 22.77 18.12
N ILE A 27 -0.12 22.63 18.29
CA ILE A 27 0.84 22.43 17.20
C ILE A 27 0.90 20.94 16.81
N SER A 28 0.81 20.03 17.77
CA SER A 28 1.00 18.58 17.54
C SER A 28 -0.21 17.92 16.87
N PHE A 29 -1.41 18.43 17.10
CA PHE A 29 -2.65 17.79 16.65
C PHE A 29 -2.81 17.74 15.12
N PRO A 30 -2.61 18.83 14.35
CA PRO A 30 -2.78 18.81 12.89
C PRO A 30 -1.70 17.98 12.17
N LEU A 31 -0.49 17.88 12.73
CA LEU A 31 0.60 17.10 12.16
C LEU A 31 0.31 15.59 12.18
N GLY A 32 -0.41 15.10 13.19
CA GLY A 32 -0.68 13.69 13.40
C GLY A 32 -1.47 13.04 12.26
N PHE A 33 -2.43 13.72 11.66
CA PHE A 33 -3.26 13.17 10.55
C PHE A 33 -2.43 12.99 9.28
N SER A 34 -1.69 14.00 8.85
CA SER A 34 -0.84 13.92 7.66
C SER A 34 0.24 12.83 7.75
N ILE A 35 0.82 12.65 8.93
CA ILE A 35 1.82 11.59 9.16
C ILE A 35 1.19 10.21 9.05
N ARG A 36 -0.02 10.01 9.57
CA ARG A 36 -0.72 8.71 9.49
C ARG A 36 -1.03 8.32 8.04
N ASP A 37 -1.50 9.25 7.22
CA ASP A 37 -1.84 8.96 5.83
C ASP A 37 -0.58 8.63 5.00
N LYS A 38 0.52 9.38 5.20
CA LYS A 38 1.82 9.05 4.60
C LYS A 38 2.36 7.70 5.07
N SER A 39 2.19 7.36 6.34
CA SER A 39 2.59 6.05 6.87
C SER A 39 1.78 4.91 6.25
N ARG A 40 0.46 5.08 6.08
CA ARG A 40 -0.39 4.11 5.39
C ARG A 40 0.02 3.94 3.93
N GLN A 41 0.27 5.03 3.21
CA GLN A 41 0.76 4.99 1.83
C GLN A 41 2.09 4.25 1.72
N ALA A 42 3.04 4.55 2.62
CA ALA A 42 4.32 3.86 2.66
C ALA A 42 4.16 2.34 2.90
N LYS A 43 3.20 1.94 3.75
CA LYS A 43 2.87 0.52 3.97
C LYS A 43 2.27 -0.11 2.71
N CYS A 44 1.34 0.56 2.00
CA CYS A 44 0.78 0.05 0.75
C CYS A 44 1.86 -0.12 -0.33
N LEU A 45 2.77 0.84 -0.49
CA LEU A 45 3.92 0.70 -1.40
C LEU A 45 4.86 -0.44 -0.99
N SER A 46 5.05 -0.67 0.31
CA SER A 46 5.81 -1.81 0.82
C SER A 46 5.13 -3.14 0.53
N ASN A 47 3.79 -3.20 0.66
CA ASN A 47 3.00 -4.38 0.32
C ASN A 47 3.10 -4.70 -1.18
N LEU A 48 2.97 -3.69 -2.06
CA LEU A 48 3.17 -3.87 -3.50
C LEU A 48 4.55 -4.43 -3.84
N ARG A 49 5.61 -3.99 -3.15
CA ARG A 49 6.96 -4.58 -3.34
C ARG A 49 7.02 -6.04 -2.92
N GLN A 50 6.37 -6.42 -1.82
CA GLN A 50 6.29 -7.80 -1.38
C GLN A 50 5.51 -8.67 -2.38
N ILE A 51 4.41 -8.16 -2.95
CA ILE A 51 3.72 -8.79 -4.08
C ILE A 51 4.68 -8.95 -5.27
N GLY A 52 5.49 -7.93 -5.57
CA GLY A 52 6.52 -7.99 -6.61
C GLY A 52 7.54 -9.10 -6.37
N VAL A 53 8.00 -9.28 -5.12
CA VAL A 53 8.90 -10.39 -4.75
C VAL A 53 8.20 -11.74 -4.96
N GLY A 54 6.95 -11.90 -4.51
CA GLY A 54 6.17 -13.11 -4.74
C GLY A 54 5.97 -13.40 -6.23
N LEU A 55 5.74 -12.36 -7.03
CA LEU A 55 5.62 -12.49 -8.48
C LEU A 55 6.95 -12.93 -9.14
N GLN A 56 8.10 -12.42 -8.67
CA GLN A 56 9.41 -12.89 -9.16
C GLN A 56 9.64 -14.38 -8.85
N MET A 57 9.23 -14.84 -7.67
CA MET A 57 9.30 -16.26 -7.31
C MET A 57 8.38 -17.09 -8.22
N TYR A 58 7.15 -16.63 -8.46
CA TYR A 58 6.23 -17.27 -9.41
C TYR A 58 6.84 -17.38 -10.83
N LEU A 59 7.45 -16.30 -11.35
CA LEU A 59 8.08 -16.28 -12.66
C LEU A 59 9.23 -17.30 -12.77
N GLY A 60 10.02 -17.46 -11.69
CA GLY A 60 11.05 -18.48 -11.64
C GLY A 60 10.55 -19.90 -11.82
N ASP A 61 9.35 -20.20 -11.29
CA ASP A 61 8.72 -21.52 -11.41
C ASP A 61 7.96 -21.70 -12.74
N HIS A 62 7.65 -20.60 -13.43
CA HIS A 62 6.78 -20.60 -14.63
C HIS A 62 7.51 -20.11 -15.90
N ASN A 63 8.83 -20.32 -16.03
CA ASN A 63 9.63 -20.00 -17.22
C ASN A 63 9.50 -18.53 -17.66
N ASP A 64 9.45 -17.60 -16.71
CA ASP A 64 9.29 -16.15 -16.90
C ASP A 64 7.92 -15.72 -17.51
N TYR A 65 6.91 -16.57 -17.47
CA TYR A 65 5.57 -16.21 -17.91
C TYR A 65 4.73 -15.67 -16.74
N LEU A 66 4.08 -14.53 -16.99
CA LEU A 66 3.11 -13.95 -16.06
C LEU A 66 1.87 -14.83 -15.93
N PRO A 67 1.22 -14.85 -14.76
CA PRO A 67 0.01 -15.64 -14.55
C PRO A 67 -1.16 -15.12 -15.38
N GLU A 68 -2.10 -16.01 -15.69
CA GLU A 68 -3.40 -15.64 -16.26
C GLU A 68 -4.39 -15.43 -15.11
N LEU A 69 -4.69 -14.18 -14.82
CA LEU A 69 -5.54 -13.77 -13.69
C LEU A 69 -6.72 -12.93 -14.17
N ALA A 70 -7.81 -12.98 -13.42
CA ALA A 70 -8.85 -11.96 -13.51
C ALA A 70 -8.34 -10.63 -12.91
N LEU A 71 -8.95 -9.53 -13.31
CA LEU A 71 -8.66 -8.19 -12.79
C LEU A 71 -8.72 -8.15 -11.24
N GLY A 72 -9.71 -8.82 -10.69
CA GLY A 72 -10.03 -9.00 -9.29
C GLY A 72 -11.35 -9.75 -9.20
N ARG A 73 -11.75 -10.20 -8.01
CA ARG A 73 -13.02 -10.89 -7.79
C ARG A 73 -14.05 -10.01 -7.09
N SER A 74 -15.33 -10.35 -7.25
CA SER A 74 -16.44 -9.62 -6.64
C SER A 74 -16.57 -9.88 -5.14
N ASP A 75 -16.20 -11.08 -4.70
CA ASP A 75 -16.21 -11.53 -3.31
C ASP A 75 -15.25 -12.71 -3.10
N LYS A 76 -14.98 -13.07 -1.83
CA LYS A 76 -14.03 -14.12 -1.44
C LYS A 76 -14.48 -15.55 -1.83
N THR A 77 -15.73 -15.74 -2.19
CA THR A 77 -16.28 -17.07 -2.56
C THR A 77 -16.11 -17.38 -4.03
N SER A 78 -15.75 -16.39 -4.86
CA SER A 78 -15.43 -16.58 -6.27
C SER A 78 -14.19 -17.45 -6.45
N GLU A 79 -14.27 -18.46 -7.30
CA GLU A 79 -13.17 -19.40 -7.60
C GLU A 79 -12.23 -18.90 -8.71
N GLU A 80 -12.43 -17.66 -9.19
CA GLU A 80 -11.59 -17.08 -10.24
C GLU A 80 -10.13 -16.98 -9.78
N PRO A 81 -9.16 -17.31 -10.65
CA PRO A 81 -7.75 -17.10 -10.36
C PRO A 81 -7.48 -15.59 -10.32
N VAL A 82 -7.10 -15.10 -9.15
CA VAL A 82 -6.80 -13.69 -8.89
C VAL A 82 -5.46 -13.56 -8.20
N LEU A 83 -4.96 -12.32 -8.13
CA LEU A 83 -3.63 -12.00 -7.60
C LEU A 83 -3.37 -12.65 -6.23
N GLU A 84 -4.29 -12.47 -5.28
CA GLU A 84 -4.16 -12.95 -3.90
C GLU A 84 -4.27 -14.49 -3.79
N THR A 85 -5.02 -15.16 -4.66
CA THR A 85 -5.15 -16.63 -4.59
C THR A 85 -3.93 -17.34 -5.17
N VAL A 86 -3.37 -16.80 -6.26
CA VAL A 86 -2.23 -17.41 -6.94
C VAL A 86 -0.91 -17.08 -6.23
N LEU A 87 -0.73 -15.84 -5.74
CA LEU A 87 0.53 -15.45 -5.12
C LEU A 87 0.60 -15.72 -3.62
N LEU A 88 -0.50 -16.12 -2.95
CA LEU A 88 -0.47 -16.39 -1.51
C LEU A 88 0.59 -17.42 -1.11
N GLY A 89 0.78 -18.46 -1.91
CA GLY A 89 1.78 -19.49 -1.66
C GLY A 89 3.24 -18.99 -1.74
N TYR A 90 3.47 -17.86 -2.39
CA TYR A 90 4.78 -17.23 -2.53
C TYR A 90 5.03 -16.11 -1.50
N VAL A 91 3.98 -15.39 -1.09
CA VAL A 91 4.09 -14.29 -0.10
C VAL A 91 3.83 -14.76 1.33
N GLU A 92 3.17 -15.91 1.53
CA GLU A 92 2.87 -16.56 2.82
C GLU A 92 2.09 -15.69 3.83
N ASN A 93 1.59 -14.51 3.44
CA ASN A 93 0.89 -13.57 4.31
C ASN A 93 -0.23 -12.83 3.57
N GLU A 94 -1.47 -13.09 3.93
CA GLU A 94 -2.65 -12.43 3.34
C GLU A 94 -2.65 -10.92 3.52
N GLU A 95 -2.11 -10.40 4.63
CA GLU A 95 -2.08 -8.96 4.92
C GLU A 95 -1.22 -8.16 3.91
N VAL A 96 -0.41 -8.83 3.11
CA VAL A 96 0.32 -8.20 1.99
C VAL A 96 -0.64 -7.69 0.92
N PHE A 97 -1.81 -8.32 0.77
CA PHE A 97 -2.85 -7.90 -0.16
C PHE A 97 -3.79 -6.82 0.41
N HIS A 98 -3.54 -6.36 1.64
CA HIS A 98 -4.32 -5.33 2.32
C HIS A 98 -3.61 -3.98 2.36
N CYS A 99 -4.19 -2.96 1.73
CA CYS A 99 -3.78 -1.57 1.93
C CYS A 99 -4.43 -1.02 3.20
N PRO A 100 -3.68 -0.49 4.19
CA PRO A 100 -4.26 0.05 5.44
C PRO A 100 -5.22 1.24 5.26
N SER A 101 -5.27 1.83 4.07
CA SER A 101 -6.24 2.87 3.72
C SER A 101 -7.54 2.32 3.14
N ASP A 102 -7.57 1.02 2.80
CA ASP A 102 -8.76 0.32 2.34
C ASP A 102 -9.61 -0.13 3.53
N GLY A 103 -10.83 0.38 3.62
CA GLY A 103 -11.80 0.01 4.66
C GLY A 103 -12.72 -1.15 4.30
N VAL A 104 -12.88 -1.48 3.02
CA VAL A 104 -13.97 -2.32 2.51
C VAL A 104 -13.50 -3.42 1.56
N GLU A 105 -12.71 -3.10 0.54
CA GLU A 105 -12.42 -3.99 -0.58
C GLU A 105 -11.67 -5.26 -0.16
N PHE A 106 -10.66 -5.14 0.68
CA PHE A 106 -9.93 -6.30 1.21
C PHE A 106 -10.84 -7.28 1.96
N LYS A 107 -11.74 -6.76 2.81
CA LYS A 107 -12.68 -7.60 3.57
C LYS A 107 -13.65 -8.32 2.66
N LYS A 108 -14.09 -7.67 1.59
CA LYS A 108 -15.05 -8.17 0.62
C LYS A 108 -14.42 -9.17 -0.35
N THR A 109 -13.30 -8.82 -0.94
CA THR A 109 -12.72 -9.53 -2.09
C THR A 109 -11.43 -10.29 -1.77
N GLY A 110 -10.73 -9.98 -0.67
CA GLY A 110 -9.44 -10.57 -0.30
C GLY A 110 -8.24 -9.79 -0.80
N SER A 111 -8.43 -8.70 -1.58
CA SER A 111 -7.33 -7.84 -2.03
C SER A 111 -7.78 -6.39 -2.16
N SER A 112 -6.90 -5.47 -1.81
CA SER A 112 -7.00 -4.04 -2.08
C SER A 112 -6.43 -3.69 -3.47
N TYR A 113 -5.95 -4.66 -4.23
CA TYR A 113 -5.21 -4.44 -5.47
C TYR A 113 -5.90 -5.10 -6.66
N ASN A 114 -5.71 -4.51 -7.84
CA ASN A 114 -6.12 -5.02 -9.13
C ASN A 114 -4.90 -5.52 -9.91
N TRP A 115 -5.08 -6.60 -10.67
CA TRP A 115 -4.11 -7.11 -11.62
C TRP A 115 -4.30 -6.48 -13.01
N ASN A 116 -3.22 -6.24 -13.74
CA ASN A 116 -3.29 -5.76 -15.12
C ASN A 116 -3.47 -6.93 -16.09
N ILE A 117 -4.71 -7.24 -16.43
CA ILE A 117 -5.09 -8.34 -17.31
C ILE A 117 -4.50 -8.25 -18.73
N THR A 118 -4.05 -7.08 -19.18
CA THR A 118 -3.42 -6.90 -20.50
C THR A 118 -2.06 -7.60 -20.60
N GLN A 119 -1.49 -7.98 -19.46
CA GLN A 119 -0.21 -8.68 -19.37
C GLN A 119 -0.34 -10.17 -19.12
N ASN A 120 -1.57 -10.73 -19.06
CA ASN A 120 -1.83 -12.15 -18.83
C ASN A 120 -1.06 -13.05 -19.80
N GLY A 121 -0.41 -14.09 -19.26
CA GLY A 121 0.29 -15.13 -20.03
C GLY A 121 1.47 -14.63 -20.88
N ARG A 122 1.86 -13.35 -20.74
CA ARG A 122 3.02 -12.81 -21.45
C ARG A 122 4.32 -13.17 -20.76
N LYS A 123 5.38 -13.25 -21.53
CA LYS A 123 6.73 -13.37 -20.98
C LYS A 123 7.17 -12.01 -20.40
N ILE A 124 7.81 -12.01 -19.24
CA ILE A 124 8.25 -10.77 -18.56
C ILE A 124 9.19 -9.92 -19.43
N THR A 125 9.86 -10.53 -20.41
CA THR A 125 10.73 -9.85 -21.37
C THR A 125 10.00 -9.31 -22.60
N ASP A 126 8.68 -9.57 -22.75
CA ASP A 126 7.88 -9.20 -23.91
C ASP A 126 6.60 -8.49 -23.48
N LEU A 127 6.75 -7.47 -22.65
CA LEU A 127 5.64 -6.69 -22.14
C LEU A 127 5.46 -5.40 -22.95
N SER A 128 4.19 -5.01 -23.12
CA SER A 128 3.81 -3.76 -23.78
C SER A 128 2.61 -3.13 -23.10
N PHE A 129 2.65 -1.81 -22.89
CA PHE A 129 1.54 -1.05 -22.30
C PHE A 129 1.56 0.40 -22.75
N PHE A 130 0.48 0.86 -23.44
CA PHE A 130 0.35 2.23 -23.98
C PHE A 130 1.57 2.71 -24.80
N GLY A 131 2.12 1.83 -25.64
CA GLY A 131 3.28 2.16 -26.49
C GLY A 131 4.63 2.14 -25.76
N ASN A 132 4.66 1.73 -24.49
CA ASN A 132 5.91 1.42 -23.80
C ASN A 132 6.21 -0.06 -24.00
N ASP A 133 7.03 -0.35 -25.00
CA ASP A 133 7.46 -1.72 -25.30
C ASP A 133 8.81 -2.00 -24.62
N ASN A 134 8.91 -3.12 -23.93
CA ASN A 134 10.14 -3.55 -23.26
C ASN A 134 10.73 -2.51 -22.28
N ARG A 135 9.86 -1.74 -21.63
CA ARG A 135 10.22 -0.76 -20.59
C ARG A 135 9.58 -1.17 -19.24
N PRO A 136 10.14 -2.16 -18.53
CA PRO A 136 9.53 -2.73 -17.34
C PRO A 136 9.25 -1.68 -16.25
N GLU A 137 10.05 -0.61 -16.17
CA GLU A 137 9.83 0.49 -15.24
C GLU A 137 8.59 1.34 -15.55
N ALA A 138 8.00 1.21 -16.75
CA ALA A 138 6.81 1.94 -17.19
C ALA A 138 5.58 1.03 -17.39
N ILE A 139 5.69 -0.28 -17.18
CA ILE A 139 4.59 -1.23 -17.38
C ILE A 139 4.01 -1.61 -16.01
N PRO A 140 2.81 -1.13 -15.65
CA PRO A 140 2.18 -1.49 -14.38
C PRO A 140 1.62 -2.91 -14.46
N LEU A 141 1.92 -3.73 -13.46
CA LEU A 141 1.37 -5.08 -13.29
C LEU A 141 0.25 -5.12 -12.24
N VAL A 142 0.38 -4.35 -11.17
CA VAL A 142 -0.60 -4.28 -10.09
C VAL A 142 -0.86 -2.82 -9.74
N SER A 143 -2.09 -2.48 -9.37
CA SER A 143 -2.47 -1.14 -8.90
C SER A 143 -3.42 -1.22 -7.72
N ASP A 144 -3.48 -0.17 -6.90
CA ASP A 144 -4.59 0.00 -5.95
C ASP A 144 -5.93 -0.05 -6.69
N LYS A 145 -6.97 -0.63 -6.06
CA LYS A 145 -8.33 -0.63 -6.61
C LYS A 145 -8.94 0.76 -6.65
N GLU A 146 -8.60 1.58 -5.68
CA GLU A 146 -9.09 2.96 -5.55
C GLU A 146 -7.95 3.92 -5.19
N ALA A 147 -8.20 5.21 -5.38
CA ALA A 147 -7.23 6.27 -5.10
C ALA A 147 -7.28 6.69 -3.61
N TRP A 148 -6.94 5.78 -2.69
CA TRP A 148 -7.03 6.02 -1.23
C TRP A 148 -6.03 7.02 -0.66
N HIS A 149 -4.99 7.40 -1.41
CA HIS A 149 -3.87 8.19 -0.94
C HIS A 149 -3.90 9.62 -1.52
N ASP A 150 -4.68 10.51 -0.94
CA ASP A 150 -4.88 11.89 -1.44
C ASP A 150 -5.29 11.94 -2.93
N GLY A 151 -6.18 11.02 -3.34
CA GLY A 151 -6.62 10.90 -4.74
C GLY A 151 -5.60 10.26 -5.67
N LYS A 152 -4.55 9.61 -5.12
CA LYS A 152 -3.52 8.90 -5.88
C LYS A 152 -3.68 7.40 -5.77
N THR A 153 -3.29 6.71 -6.83
CA THR A 153 -3.19 5.26 -6.94
C THR A 153 -1.74 4.84 -6.90
N ASN A 154 -1.40 3.83 -6.12
CA ASN A 154 -0.09 3.22 -6.14
C ASN A 154 -0.03 2.11 -7.19
N PHE A 155 1.14 1.93 -7.78
CA PHE A 155 1.41 0.92 -8.81
C PHE A 155 2.63 0.07 -8.43
N LEU A 156 2.57 -1.21 -8.78
CA LEU A 156 3.72 -2.10 -8.91
C LEU A 156 4.05 -2.21 -10.40
N TYR A 157 5.27 -1.93 -10.78
CA TYR A 157 5.76 -2.03 -12.14
C TYR A 157 6.48 -3.36 -12.40
N ALA A 158 6.67 -3.69 -13.67
CA ALA A 158 7.28 -4.96 -14.08
C ALA A 158 8.77 -5.09 -13.65
N ASP A 159 9.43 -3.99 -13.35
CA ASP A 159 10.76 -3.96 -12.73
C ASP A 159 10.74 -4.21 -11.22
N SER A 160 9.60 -4.61 -10.64
CA SER A 160 9.33 -4.77 -9.21
C SER A 160 9.42 -3.48 -8.38
N SER A 161 9.54 -2.32 -8.99
CA SER A 161 9.44 -1.04 -8.29
C SER A 161 7.98 -0.68 -7.99
N SER A 162 7.72 -0.03 -6.85
CA SER A 162 6.42 0.53 -6.51
C SER A 162 6.46 2.04 -6.44
N SER A 163 5.41 2.72 -6.93
CA SER A 163 5.36 4.18 -7.00
C SER A 163 3.91 4.68 -6.99
N ASP A 164 3.68 5.88 -6.45
CA ASP A 164 2.45 6.66 -6.59
C ASP A 164 2.45 7.55 -7.86
N LYS A 165 3.51 7.45 -8.69
CA LYS A 165 3.65 8.22 -9.93
C LYS A 165 3.31 7.33 -11.12
N ILE A 166 2.48 7.87 -12.02
CA ILE A 166 2.18 7.26 -13.31
C ILE A 166 3.43 7.40 -14.21
N ARG A 167 3.91 6.29 -14.77
CA ARG A 167 5.10 6.24 -15.64
C ARG A 167 4.82 5.77 -17.06
N PHE A 168 3.60 5.26 -17.29
CA PHE A 168 3.18 4.71 -18.59
C PHE A 168 2.56 5.75 -19.53
N VAL A 169 2.39 6.99 -19.07
CA VAL A 169 1.98 8.11 -19.91
C VAL A 169 3.24 8.87 -20.29
N THR A 170 3.60 8.83 -21.57
CA THR A 170 4.68 9.69 -22.10
C THR A 170 4.14 11.09 -22.24
N GLU A 171 4.66 12.05 -21.47
CA GLU A 171 4.50 13.46 -21.79
C GLU A 171 5.12 13.70 -23.18
N LYS A 172 4.32 14.22 -24.12
CA LYS A 172 4.78 14.65 -25.45
C LYS A 172 5.44 15.99 -25.36
#